data_13150858c10fbef225194d3cb2e47048
#
_entry.id   13150858c10fbef225194d3cb2e47048
#
_cell.length_a   1.000
_cell.length_b   1.000
_cell.length_c   1.000
_cell.angle_alpha   90.00
_cell.angle_beta   90.00
_cell.angle_gamma   90.00
#
_symmetry.space_group_name_H-M   'P 1'
#
loop_
_entity.id
_entity.type
_entity.pdbx_description
1 polymer ?
#
loop_
_entity_poly.entity_id
_entity_poly.type
_entity_poly.pdbx_seq_one_letter_code
_entity_poly.pdbx_strand_id
1 'polypeptide(L)'
;MRLYFSLLAAVIALSLGACGTSRHLPPYERPLARTDFQQVRTTAYTHTESDHQQYGNRTALGGILHAAPPPAVPRAIPVARTIHRAAGDEYQAIAYISPSQPFLANNFSSQIYGSAAADWARWPAGTIFRILSTGQLYRVEDYGWALSGRNTIDLYMATPREMNGWGVRQESIQIVRWGDPQESLRRLARHTKYRHIKRMVLELEGHERAAANLN
;
A
#
# COMPACT_ATOMS: atom_id res chain seq x y z
N MET A 1 -53.64 -13.84 26.27
CA MET A 1 -53.14 -12.85 25.26
C MET A 1 -51.97 -12.00 25.77
N ARG A 2 -51.95 -11.47 26.99
CA ARG A 2 -50.84 -10.64 27.52
C ARG A 2 -49.49 -11.39 27.67
N LEU A 3 -49.54 -12.68 28.01
CA LEU A 3 -48.29 -13.48 28.19
C LEU A 3 -47.51 -13.70 26.87
N TYR A 4 -48.24 -13.91 25.77
CA TYR A 4 -47.59 -14.10 24.42
C TYR A 4 -46.94 -12.83 23.89
N PHE A 5 -47.50 -11.65 24.18
CA PHE A 5 -46.92 -10.37 23.82
C PHE A 5 -45.63 -10.10 24.57
N SER A 6 -45.53 -10.48 25.85
CA SER A 6 -44.34 -10.32 26.66
C SER A 6 -43.20 -11.25 26.23
N LEU A 7 -43.51 -12.48 25.83
CA LEU A 7 -42.55 -13.45 25.28
C LEU A 7 -42.04 -13.02 23.91
N LEU A 8 -42.91 -12.51 23.04
CA LEU A 8 -42.51 -12.01 21.72
C LEU A 8 -41.61 -10.78 21.84
N ALA A 9 -41.89 -9.86 22.73
CA ALA A 9 -41.09 -8.68 22.99
C ALA A 9 -39.68 -9.05 23.55
N ALA A 10 -39.60 -10.08 24.42
CA ALA A 10 -38.33 -10.56 24.95
C ALA A 10 -37.47 -11.24 23.89
N VAL A 11 -38.05 -12.00 22.97
CA VAL A 11 -37.34 -12.63 21.85
C VAL A 11 -36.80 -11.59 20.86
N ILE A 12 -37.58 -10.54 20.56
CA ILE A 12 -37.13 -9.43 19.68
C ILE A 12 -36.00 -8.62 20.35
N ALA A 13 -36.08 -8.39 21.67
CA ALA A 13 -35.01 -7.68 22.40
C ALA A 13 -33.67 -8.46 22.44
N LEU A 14 -33.73 -9.81 22.50
CA LEU A 14 -32.56 -10.67 22.46
C LEU A 14 -31.91 -10.73 21.07
N SER A 15 -32.66 -10.52 19.99
CA SER A 15 -32.14 -10.54 18.62
C SER A 15 -31.44 -9.24 18.19
N LEU A 16 -31.63 -8.13 18.90
CA LEU A 16 -30.99 -6.84 18.61
C LEU A 16 -29.62 -6.65 19.24
N GLY A 17 -29.17 -7.61 20.07
CA GLY A 17 -27.89 -7.52 20.79
C GLY A 17 -26.67 -8.13 20.10
N ALA A 18 -26.78 -8.70 18.90
CA ALA A 18 -25.76 -9.58 18.36
C ALA A 18 -25.17 -9.15 17.00
N CYS A 19 -24.74 -7.91 16.85
CA CYS A 19 -23.90 -7.55 15.71
C CYS A 19 -22.84 -6.50 16.04
N GLY A 20 -22.14 -6.71 17.13
CA GLY A 20 -20.81 -6.12 17.31
C GLY A 20 -19.78 -7.13 16.82
N THR A 21 -19.55 -7.27 15.52
CA THR A 21 -18.40 -8.02 15.02
C THR A 21 -17.13 -7.29 15.48
N SER A 22 -16.59 -7.72 16.62
CA SER A 22 -15.24 -7.31 17.00
C SER A 22 -14.28 -7.86 15.94
N ARG A 23 -13.86 -6.99 15.00
CA ARG A 23 -12.88 -7.36 14.00
C ARG A 23 -11.59 -7.71 14.74
N HIS A 24 -11.21 -8.99 14.74
CA HIS A 24 -9.92 -9.42 15.27
C HIS A 24 -8.81 -8.81 14.43
N LEU A 25 -7.74 -8.39 15.10
CA LEU A 25 -6.55 -7.94 14.37
C LEU A 25 -5.95 -9.10 13.56
N PRO A 26 -5.37 -8.82 12.40
CA PRO A 26 -4.66 -9.85 11.66
C PRO A 26 -3.46 -10.39 12.48
N PRO A 27 -3.01 -11.65 12.20
CA PRO A 27 -1.81 -12.19 12.81
C PRO A 27 -0.62 -11.24 12.61
N TYR A 28 0.17 -11.05 13.68
CA TYR A 28 1.36 -10.21 13.63
C TYR A 28 2.47 -10.91 12.87
N GLU A 29 3.03 -10.24 11.88
CA GLU A 29 4.22 -10.68 11.14
C GLU A 29 5.43 -9.90 11.66
N ARG A 30 6.59 -10.54 11.78
CA ARG A 30 7.83 -9.85 12.15
C ARG A 30 8.13 -8.75 11.12
N PRO A 31 8.46 -7.51 11.54
CA PRO A 31 8.84 -6.45 10.62
C PRO A 31 10.01 -6.83 9.71
N LEU A 32 9.97 -6.39 8.47
CA LEU A 32 11.11 -6.51 7.56
C LEU A 32 12.24 -5.58 7.99
N ALA A 33 13.46 -5.93 7.65
CA ALA A 33 14.58 -5.03 7.81
C ALA A 33 14.36 -3.74 6.99
N ARG A 34 14.76 -2.60 7.54
CA ARG A 34 14.67 -1.29 6.85
C ARG A 34 15.81 -1.16 5.84
N THR A 35 15.63 -1.80 4.70
CA THR A 35 16.55 -1.77 3.55
C THR A 35 15.87 -1.11 2.36
N ASP A 36 16.68 -0.64 1.40
CA ASP A 36 16.14 0.01 0.20
C ASP A 36 15.38 -0.96 -0.71
N PHE A 37 15.68 -2.25 -0.64
CA PHE A 37 14.99 -3.30 -1.40
C PHE A 37 14.30 -4.26 -0.43
N GLN A 38 13.02 -4.50 -0.68
CA GLN A 38 12.21 -5.38 0.15
C GLN A 38 11.31 -6.27 -0.71
N GLN A 39 11.04 -7.49 -0.21
CA GLN A 39 9.99 -8.36 -0.72
C GLN A 39 8.75 -8.17 0.15
N VAL A 40 7.66 -7.76 -0.46
CA VAL A 40 6.41 -7.47 0.24
C VAL A 40 5.23 -8.15 -0.43
N ARG A 41 4.22 -8.48 0.35
CA ARG A 41 2.93 -8.81 -0.20
C ARG A 41 2.25 -7.52 -0.64
N THR A 42 1.68 -7.51 -1.84
CA THR A 42 0.82 -6.42 -2.30
C THR A 42 -0.58 -6.93 -2.54
N THR A 43 -1.55 -6.11 -2.17
CA THR A 43 -2.96 -6.23 -2.49
C THR A 43 -3.40 -4.96 -3.23
N ALA A 44 -4.67 -4.89 -3.60
CA ALA A 44 -5.21 -3.69 -4.20
C ALA A 44 -6.59 -3.38 -3.63
N TYR A 45 -6.92 -2.09 -3.53
CA TYR A 45 -8.20 -1.59 -3.05
C TYR A 45 -8.74 -0.47 -3.95
N THR A 46 -10.03 -0.20 -3.82
CA THR A 46 -10.68 0.93 -4.49
C THR A 46 -11.62 1.65 -3.52
N HIS A 47 -11.83 2.94 -3.73
CA HIS A 47 -12.73 3.75 -2.90
C HIS A 47 -14.20 3.33 -2.97
N THR A 48 -14.57 2.45 -3.92
CA THR A 48 -15.93 1.94 -4.09
C THR A 48 -16.23 0.70 -3.25
N GLU A 49 -15.24 0.13 -2.54
CA GLU A 49 -15.46 -0.99 -1.63
C GLU A 49 -16.28 -0.57 -0.41
N SER A 50 -17.11 -1.48 0.10
CA SER A 50 -18.09 -1.21 1.15
C SER A 50 -17.49 -0.66 2.45
N ASP A 51 -16.29 -1.10 2.81
CA ASP A 51 -15.56 -0.65 4.00
C ASP A 51 -14.81 0.67 3.78
N HIS A 52 -14.62 1.08 2.52
CA HIS A 52 -13.97 2.32 2.14
C HIS A 52 -14.96 3.46 1.83
N GLN A 53 -16.20 3.14 1.47
CA GLN A 53 -17.22 4.12 1.07
C GLN A 53 -17.42 5.26 2.07
N GLN A 54 -17.32 5.01 3.37
CA GLN A 54 -17.47 6.03 4.41
C GLN A 54 -16.38 7.12 4.36
N TYR A 55 -15.24 6.83 3.75
CA TYR A 55 -14.10 7.78 3.61
C TYR A 55 -14.09 8.45 2.23
N GLY A 56 -14.87 7.93 1.27
CA GLY A 56 -14.90 8.38 -0.10
C GLY A 56 -13.55 8.17 -0.79
N ASN A 57 -13.12 9.15 -1.57
CA ASN A 57 -11.84 9.13 -2.29
C ASN A 57 -10.71 9.88 -1.54
N ARG A 58 -10.78 9.94 -0.21
CA ARG A 58 -9.78 10.65 0.62
C ARG A 58 -8.83 9.67 1.29
N THR A 59 -7.58 10.11 1.40
CA THR A 59 -6.53 9.40 2.14
C THR A 59 -6.54 9.79 3.62
N ALA A 60 -5.92 9.00 4.48
CA ALA A 60 -5.73 9.32 5.90
C ALA A 60 -4.86 10.58 6.12
N LEU A 61 -4.08 10.99 5.12
CA LEU A 61 -3.35 12.26 5.13
C LEU A 61 -4.21 13.46 4.72
N GLY A 62 -5.48 13.25 4.33
CA GLY A 62 -6.43 14.29 3.93
C GLY A 62 -6.37 14.67 2.44
N GLY A 63 -5.52 14.01 1.65
CA GLY A 63 -5.46 14.16 0.20
C GLY A 63 -6.55 13.39 -0.53
N ILE A 64 -6.48 13.39 -1.86
CA ILE A 64 -7.32 12.58 -2.74
C ILE A 64 -6.54 11.34 -3.15
N LEU A 65 -7.21 10.20 -3.25
CA LEU A 65 -6.64 8.96 -3.77
C LEU A 65 -6.29 9.09 -5.25
N HIS A 66 -5.09 8.68 -5.62
CA HIS A 66 -4.58 8.70 -6.99
C HIS A 66 -4.17 7.29 -7.43
N ALA A 67 -4.66 6.83 -8.58
CA ALA A 67 -4.11 5.64 -9.21
C ALA A 67 -2.72 5.95 -9.76
N ALA A 68 -1.80 5.01 -9.68
CA ALA A 68 -0.50 5.17 -10.31
C ALA A 68 -0.68 5.27 -11.83
N PRO A 69 0.08 6.15 -12.52
CA PRO A 69 0.05 6.18 -13.97
C PRO A 69 0.47 4.81 -14.53
N PRO A 70 0.02 4.44 -15.73
CA PRO A 70 0.48 3.22 -16.39
C PRO A 70 2.01 3.14 -16.38
N PRO A 71 2.59 1.92 -16.30
CA PRO A 71 4.02 1.75 -16.39
C PRO A 71 4.55 2.46 -17.64
N ALA A 72 5.61 3.26 -17.47
CA ALA A 72 6.30 3.81 -18.61
C ALA A 72 6.87 2.64 -19.42
N VAL A 73 6.26 2.31 -20.54
CA VAL A 73 6.85 1.35 -21.48
C VAL A 73 8.20 1.93 -21.87
N PRO A 74 9.31 1.23 -21.61
CA PRO A 74 10.62 1.69 -22.07
C PRO A 74 10.51 1.82 -23.59
N ARG A 75 10.50 3.06 -24.09
CA ARG A 75 10.63 3.26 -25.53
C ARG A 75 12.04 2.84 -25.88
N ALA A 76 12.19 1.65 -26.44
CA ALA A 76 13.45 1.25 -27.04
C ALA A 76 13.78 2.29 -28.12
N ILE A 77 14.78 3.11 -27.85
CA ILE A 77 15.30 4.03 -28.86
C ILE A 77 16.18 3.19 -29.76
N PRO A 78 15.83 2.98 -31.03
CA PRO A 78 16.70 2.30 -31.95
C PRO A 78 17.96 3.14 -32.14
N VAL A 79 19.09 2.68 -31.63
CA VAL A 79 20.38 3.27 -31.90
C VAL A 79 20.98 2.49 -33.04
N ALA A 80 21.03 3.11 -34.23
CA ALA A 80 21.79 2.58 -35.34
C ALA A 80 23.27 2.64 -34.96
N ARG A 81 23.88 1.49 -34.76
CA ARG A 81 25.32 1.38 -34.55
C ARG A 81 25.92 0.78 -35.80
N THR A 82 26.70 1.58 -36.54
CA THR A 82 27.50 1.08 -37.66
C THR A 82 28.64 0.29 -37.07
N ILE A 83 28.69 -0.99 -37.33
CA ILE A 83 29.81 -1.86 -36.96
C ILE A 83 30.66 -2.04 -38.21
N HIS A 84 31.83 -1.45 -38.20
CA HIS A 84 32.83 -1.71 -39.23
C HIS A 84 33.55 -3.02 -38.94
N ARG A 85 33.46 -3.96 -39.83
CA ARG A 85 34.22 -5.20 -39.80
C ARG A 85 35.45 -5.05 -40.69
N ALA A 86 36.59 -5.57 -40.27
CA ALA A 86 37.89 -5.42 -40.94
C ALA A 86 37.96 -6.01 -42.37
N ALA A 87 36.87 -6.52 -42.93
CA ALA A 87 36.78 -7.15 -44.25
C ALA A 87 35.85 -6.43 -45.26
N GLY A 88 35.49 -5.19 -45.03
CA GLY A 88 34.77 -4.39 -46.03
C GLY A 88 33.27 -4.56 -46.12
N ASP A 89 32.64 -5.42 -45.37
CA ASP A 89 31.19 -5.54 -45.31
C ASP A 89 30.63 -4.66 -44.22
N GLU A 90 29.80 -3.70 -44.62
CA GLU A 90 29.10 -2.78 -43.72
C GLU A 90 27.75 -3.38 -43.31
N TYR A 91 27.60 -3.81 -42.04
CA TYR A 91 26.32 -4.24 -41.47
C TYR A 91 25.77 -3.18 -40.56
N GLN A 92 24.52 -2.77 -40.81
CA GLN A 92 23.75 -1.97 -39.85
C GLN A 92 23.13 -2.92 -38.80
N ALA A 93 23.72 -3.03 -37.63
CA ALA A 93 23.09 -3.69 -36.50
C ALA A 93 22.26 -2.68 -35.71
N ILE A 94 20.98 -2.90 -35.63
CA ILE A 94 20.10 -2.11 -34.75
C ILE A 94 20.23 -2.71 -33.34
N ALA A 95 21.01 -2.05 -32.50
CA ALA A 95 21.09 -2.39 -31.08
C ALA A 95 20.01 -1.63 -30.33
N TYR A 96 19.14 -2.35 -29.67
CA TYR A 96 18.19 -1.77 -28.71
C TYR A 96 18.92 -1.54 -27.39
N ILE A 97 19.23 -0.28 -27.08
CA ILE A 97 19.68 0.07 -25.73
C ILE A 97 18.42 0.24 -24.91
N SER A 98 18.20 -0.71 -24.01
CA SER A 98 17.27 -0.47 -22.89
C SER A 98 17.87 0.71 -22.10
N PRO A 99 17.18 1.85 -21.99
CA PRO A 99 17.70 2.95 -21.20
C PRO A 99 17.68 2.52 -19.74
N SER A 100 18.82 2.01 -19.26
CA SER A 100 19.13 2.07 -17.85
C SER A 100 19.38 3.54 -17.50
N GLN A 101 18.28 4.31 -17.45
CA GLN A 101 18.38 5.68 -16.97
C GLN A 101 18.80 5.60 -15.51
N PRO A 102 19.94 6.17 -15.13
CA PRO A 102 20.15 6.49 -13.73
C PRO A 102 19.00 7.42 -13.35
N PHE A 103 18.21 7.00 -12.40
CA PHE A 103 17.09 7.77 -11.89
C PHE A 103 17.66 9.08 -11.32
N LEU A 104 17.59 10.15 -12.11
CA LEU A 104 17.99 11.48 -11.67
C LEU A 104 16.96 11.93 -10.61
N ALA A 105 17.40 11.91 -9.35
CA ALA A 105 16.64 12.20 -8.14
C ALA A 105 16.02 13.62 -8.07
N ASN A 106 16.10 14.43 -9.13
CA ASN A 106 15.94 15.87 -9.03
C ASN A 106 14.58 16.44 -9.50
N ASN A 107 13.60 15.61 -9.88
CA ASN A 107 12.29 16.11 -10.31
C ASN A 107 11.12 15.47 -9.55
N PHE A 108 11.19 15.40 -8.22
CA PHE A 108 10.08 14.87 -7.40
C PHE A 108 8.82 15.74 -7.41
N SER A 109 8.90 17.01 -7.81
CA SER A 109 7.77 17.93 -7.76
C SER A 109 6.72 17.73 -8.84
N SER A 110 7.02 16.97 -9.91
CA SER A 110 6.07 16.69 -11.00
C SER A 110 5.75 15.20 -11.18
N GLN A 111 6.32 14.32 -10.35
CA GLN A 111 6.01 12.90 -10.44
C GLN A 111 4.63 12.60 -9.85
N ILE A 112 3.78 11.94 -10.64
CA ILE A 112 2.49 11.44 -10.17
C ILE A 112 2.73 10.09 -9.49
N TYR A 113 2.40 10.01 -8.20
CA TYR A 113 2.45 8.79 -7.41
C TYR A 113 1.07 8.18 -7.33
N GLY A 114 0.99 6.84 -7.37
CA GLY A 114 -0.19 6.14 -6.90
C GLY A 114 -0.27 6.23 -5.37
N SER A 115 -1.49 6.30 -4.83
CA SER A 115 -1.72 6.19 -3.40
C SER A 115 -1.59 4.73 -2.95
N ALA A 116 -1.03 4.51 -1.77
CA ALA A 116 -0.95 3.20 -1.14
C ALA A 116 -1.32 3.30 0.34
N ALA A 117 -1.91 2.21 0.85
CA ALA A 117 -2.12 2.00 2.28
C ALA A 117 -1.10 0.98 2.80
N ALA A 118 -0.61 1.19 4.02
CA ALA A 118 0.34 0.29 4.67
C ALA A 118 0.26 0.42 6.20
N ASP A 119 0.96 -0.47 6.90
CA ASP A 119 1.25 -0.27 8.32
C ASP A 119 2.28 0.87 8.48
N TRP A 120 1.87 1.98 9.09
CA TRP A 120 2.73 3.16 9.25
C TRP A 120 3.88 2.99 10.24
N ALA A 121 3.89 1.92 11.02
CA ALA A 121 5.05 1.56 11.81
C ALA A 121 6.18 0.97 10.95
N ARG A 122 5.82 0.32 9.86
CA ARG A 122 6.74 -0.36 8.92
C ARG A 122 7.12 0.54 7.75
N TRP A 123 6.13 1.15 7.14
CA TRP A 123 6.28 2.14 6.07
C TRP A 123 5.59 3.44 6.51
N PRO A 124 6.33 4.34 7.19
CA PRO A 124 5.77 5.59 7.69
C PRO A 124 5.06 6.40 6.61
N ALA A 125 4.04 7.15 7.02
CA ALA A 125 3.30 8.03 6.13
C ALA A 125 4.24 8.90 5.29
N GLY A 126 3.98 8.98 3.98
CA GLY A 126 4.85 9.68 3.04
C GLY A 126 6.02 8.88 2.49
N THR A 127 6.20 7.60 2.89
CA THR A 127 7.16 6.69 2.24
C THR A 127 6.85 6.58 0.75
N ILE A 128 7.86 6.75 -0.10
CA ILE A 128 7.76 6.59 -1.56
C ILE A 128 8.53 5.34 -1.95
N PHE A 129 7.91 4.49 -2.73
CA PHE A 129 8.52 3.26 -3.21
C PHE A 129 8.17 3.00 -4.67
N ARG A 130 8.98 2.20 -5.31
CA ARG A 130 8.81 1.73 -6.70
C ARG A 130 8.53 0.24 -6.68
N ILE A 131 7.54 -0.21 -7.42
CA ILE A 131 7.34 -1.63 -7.72
C ILE A 131 8.27 -1.99 -8.88
N LEU A 132 9.16 -2.96 -8.67
CA LEU A 132 10.19 -3.25 -9.67
C LEU A 132 9.63 -3.93 -10.92
N SER A 133 8.58 -4.72 -10.78
CA SER A 133 7.94 -5.43 -11.91
C SER A 133 7.24 -4.49 -12.89
N THR A 134 6.69 -3.35 -12.40
CA THR A 134 5.93 -2.41 -13.22
C THR A 134 6.63 -1.06 -13.41
N GLY A 135 7.64 -0.76 -12.58
CA GLY A 135 8.29 0.55 -12.54
C GLY A 135 7.45 1.69 -11.95
N GLN A 136 6.21 1.39 -11.55
CA GLN A 136 5.27 2.38 -11.01
C GLN A 136 5.72 2.85 -9.64
N LEU A 137 5.49 4.14 -9.36
CA LEU A 137 5.77 4.78 -8.09
C LEU A 137 4.50 4.94 -7.28
N TYR A 138 4.61 4.66 -5.98
CA TYR A 138 3.54 4.82 -5.01
C TYR A 138 4.01 5.60 -3.79
N ARG A 139 3.07 6.24 -3.12
CA ARG A 139 3.28 6.93 -1.85
C ARG A 139 2.34 6.36 -0.81
N VAL A 140 2.87 6.05 0.37
CA VAL A 140 2.07 5.61 1.52
C VAL A 140 1.33 6.82 2.08
N GLU A 141 0.02 6.86 1.89
CA GLU A 141 -0.86 7.96 2.29
C GLU A 141 -2.03 7.50 3.16
N ASP A 142 -2.18 6.18 3.28
CA ASP A 142 -3.28 5.57 4.01
C ASP A 142 -2.82 4.39 4.87
N TYR A 143 -3.71 3.94 5.75
CA TYR A 143 -3.51 2.75 6.57
C TYR A 143 -4.83 1.99 6.72
N GLY A 144 -4.76 0.72 7.09
CA GLY A 144 -5.94 -0.11 7.26
C GLY A 144 -5.81 -1.08 8.43
N TRP A 145 -6.96 -1.48 9.01
CA TRP A 145 -6.97 -2.46 10.09
C TRP A 145 -6.37 -3.80 9.66
N ALA A 146 -6.62 -4.22 8.42
CA ALA A 146 -6.12 -5.46 7.85
C ALA A 146 -4.61 -5.46 7.58
N LEU A 147 -3.99 -4.28 7.55
CA LEU A 147 -2.57 -4.07 7.28
C LEU A 147 -1.73 -3.99 8.56
N SER A 148 -2.37 -3.69 9.69
CA SER A 148 -1.68 -3.50 10.97
C SER A 148 -0.94 -4.76 11.42
N GLY A 149 0.36 -4.67 11.64
CA GLY A 149 1.25 -5.75 11.99
C GLY A 149 1.59 -6.69 10.83
N ARG A 150 1.36 -6.30 9.59
CA ARG A 150 1.61 -7.14 8.40
C ARG A 150 2.62 -6.53 7.44
N ASN A 151 3.36 -7.39 6.74
CA ASN A 151 4.26 -6.99 5.64
C ASN A 151 3.49 -6.91 4.31
N THR A 152 2.39 -6.17 4.33
CA THR A 152 1.48 -6.00 3.18
C THR A 152 1.31 -4.52 2.89
N ILE A 153 1.40 -4.18 1.61
CA ILE A 153 1.09 -2.85 1.09
C ILE A 153 -0.11 -3.00 0.18
N ASP A 154 -1.10 -2.14 0.34
CA ASP A 154 -2.34 -2.13 -0.41
C ASP A 154 -2.33 -0.96 -1.40
N LEU A 155 -2.48 -1.24 -2.69
CA LEU A 155 -2.31 -0.30 -3.77
C LEU A 155 -3.67 0.23 -4.22
N TYR A 156 -3.83 1.54 -4.28
CA TYR A 156 -5.06 2.11 -4.79
C TYR A 156 -5.19 1.91 -6.30
N MET A 157 -6.35 1.40 -6.71
CA MET A 157 -6.76 1.26 -8.09
C MET A 157 -8.03 2.08 -8.35
N ALA A 158 -8.12 2.74 -9.51
CA ALA A 158 -9.25 3.60 -9.82
C ALA A 158 -10.56 2.81 -9.98
N THR A 159 -10.47 1.56 -10.42
CA THR A 159 -11.63 0.72 -10.73
C THR A 159 -11.56 -0.65 -10.10
N PRO A 160 -12.72 -1.29 -9.79
CA PRO A 160 -12.78 -2.68 -9.32
C PRO A 160 -12.15 -3.67 -10.31
N ARG A 161 -12.19 -3.38 -11.60
CA ARG A 161 -11.57 -4.23 -12.63
C ARG A 161 -10.05 -4.26 -12.49
N GLU A 162 -9.43 -3.10 -12.29
CA GLU A 162 -7.97 -3.00 -12.07
C GLU A 162 -7.58 -3.66 -10.76
N MET A 163 -8.33 -3.40 -9.69
CA MET A 163 -8.16 -4.02 -8.38
C MET A 163 -8.18 -5.55 -8.47
N ASN A 164 -9.21 -6.12 -9.10
CA ASN A 164 -9.34 -7.56 -9.27
C ASN A 164 -8.25 -8.13 -10.20
N GLY A 165 -7.84 -7.37 -11.20
CA GLY A 165 -6.73 -7.72 -12.11
C GLY A 165 -5.38 -7.74 -11.40
N TRP A 166 -5.18 -6.89 -10.39
CA TRP A 166 -3.98 -6.93 -9.55
C TRP A 166 -4.02 -8.15 -8.62
N GLY A 167 -5.07 -8.30 -7.84
CA GLY A 167 -5.23 -9.38 -6.86
C GLY A 167 -4.20 -9.31 -5.73
N VAL A 168 -3.68 -10.48 -5.32
CA VAL A 168 -2.65 -10.62 -4.28
C VAL A 168 -1.35 -11.12 -4.91
N ARG A 169 -0.24 -10.40 -4.68
CA ARG A 169 1.06 -10.73 -5.27
C ARG A 169 2.19 -10.58 -4.25
N GLN A 170 3.30 -11.26 -4.53
CA GLN A 170 4.60 -10.97 -3.90
C GLN A 170 5.38 -10.09 -4.87
N GLU A 171 5.78 -8.91 -4.41
CA GLU A 171 6.47 -7.92 -5.24
C GLU A 171 7.79 -7.49 -4.60
N SER A 172 8.79 -7.29 -5.45
CA SER A 172 10.01 -6.61 -5.06
C SER A 172 9.78 -5.10 -5.18
N ILE A 173 10.00 -4.39 -4.10
CA ILE A 173 9.94 -2.93 -4.09
C ILE A 173 11.29 -2.32 -3.80
N GLN A 174 11.51 -1.13 -4.35
CA GLN A 174 12.62 -0.24 -4.01
C GLN A 174 12.07 0.94 -3.24
N ILE A 175 12.56 1.15 -2.03
CA ILE A 175 12.25 2.37 -1.28
C ILE A 175 13.06 3.52 -1.89
N VAL A 176 12.35 4.50 -2.41
CA VAL A 176 12.94 5.72 -2.99
C VAL A 176 13.17 6.77 -1.92
N ARG A 177 12.24 6.86 -0.97
CA ARG A 177 12.32 7.76 0.17
C ARG A 177 11.48 7.23 1.33
N TRP A 178 12.06 7.14 2.49
CA TRP A 178 11.33 6.84 3.72
C TRP A 178 10.49 8.04 4.17
N GLY A 179 9.29 7.77 4.68
CA GLY A 179 8.49 8.74 5.41
C GLY A 179 9.03 8.98 6.82
N ASP A 180 8.42 9.93 7.52
CA ASP A 180 8.82 10.28 8.89
C ASP A 180 8.04 9.44 9.93
N PRO A 181 8.72 8.57 10.72
CA PRO A 181 8.08 7.79 11.78
C PRO A 181 7.48 8.68 12.88
N GLN A 182 8.11 9.81 13.19
CA GLN A 182 7.63 10.71 14.24
C GLN A 182 6.35 11.42 13.81
N GLU A 183 6.24 11.81 12.53
CA GLU A 183 5.00 12.37 12.01
C GLU A 183 3.88 11.32 12.01
N SER A 184 4.20 10.08 11.64
CA SER A 184 3.25 8.96 11.70
C SER A 184 2.76 8.74 13.14
N LEU A 185 3.67 8.72 14.11
CA LEU A 185 3.34 8.57 15.52
C LEU A 185 2.43 9.72 16.01
N ARG A 186 2.79 10.97 15.72
CA ARG A 186 1.97 12.14 16.13
C ARG A 186 0.53 12.06 15.60
N ARG A 187 0.35 11.58 14.36
CA ARG A 187 -0.98 11.43 13.76
C ARG A 187 -1.77 10.29 14.40
N LEU A 188 -1.15 9.12 14.54
CA LEU A 188 -1.78 7.91 15.06
C LEU A 188 -2.10 8.00 16.55
N ALA A 189 -1.27 8.67 17.37
CA ALA A 189 -1.42 8.76 18.82
C ALA A 189 -2.79 9.31 19.27
N ARG A 190 -3.45 10.11 18.44
CA ARG A 190 -4.78 10.68 18.70
C ARG A 190 -5.92 9.66 18.56
N HIS A 191 -5.64 8.48 17.98
CA HIS A 191 -6.65 7.50 17.58
C HIS A 191 -6.43 6.10 18.19
N THR A 192 -5.67 5.99 19.27
CA THR A 192 -5.31 4.73 19.95
C THR A 192 -6.48 3.94 20.54
N LYS A 193 -7.69 4.52 20.55
CA LYS A 193 -8.93 3.78 20.85
C LYS A 193 -9.18 2.63 19.87
N TYR A 194 -8.69 2.75 18.65
CA TYR A 194 -8.77 1.70 17.63
C TYR A 194 -7.58 0.75 17.78
N ARG A 195 -7.84 -0.56 17.92
CA ARG A 195 -6.82 -1.58 18.22
C ARG A 195 -5.70 -1.63 17.16
N HIS A 196 -6.03 -1.55 15.88
CA HIS A 196 -5.04 -1.53 14.80
C HIS A 196 -4.12 -0.31 14.89
N ILE A 197 -4.66 0.86 15.23
CA ILE A 197 -3.85 2.07 15.42
C ILE A 197 -2.99 1.93 16.69
N LYS A 198 -3.54 1.40 17.78
CA LYS A 198 -2.77 1.14 19.00
C LYS A 198 -1.59 0.20 18.72
N ARG A 199 -1.77 -0.83 17.87
CA ARG A 199 -0.69 -1.73 17.47
C ARG A 199 0.44 -0.98 16.76
N MET A 200 0.11 -0.14 15.77
CA MET A 200 1.10 0.67 15.05
C MET A 200 1.83 1.65 15.97
N VAL A 201 1.12 2.29 16.90
CA VAL A 201 1.73 3.19 17.90
C VAL A 201 2.72 2.44 18.78
N LEU A 202 2.33 1.29 19.34
CA LEU A 202 3.24 0.45 20.15
C LEU A 202 4.50 0.05 19.37
N GLU A 203 4.36 -0.31 18.10
CA GLU A 203 5.50 -0.70 17.26
C GLU A 203 6.41 0.52 16.97
N LEU A 204 5.85 1.71 16.69
CA LEU A 204 6.59 2.96 16.51
C LEU A 204 7.35 3.40 17.77
N GLU A 205 6.80 3.12 18.95
CA GLU A 205 7.42 3.39 20.26
C GLU A 205 8.47 2.34 20.66
N GLY A 206 8.70 1.33 19.82
CA GLY A 206 9.66 0.25 20.10
C GLY A 206 9.11 -0.87 20.98
N HIS A 207 7.82 -0.90 21.24
CA HIS A 207 7.15 -1.91 22.06
C HIS A 207 6.66 -3.11 21.21
N GLU A 208 7.53 -3.68 20.38
CA GLU A 208 7.18 -4.72 19.40
C GLU A 208 6.47 -5.94 20.03
N ARG A 209 6.93 -6.40 21.22
CA ARG A 209 6.28 -7.54 21.92
C ARG A 209 4.84 -7.21 22.34
N ALA A 210 4.59 -5.98 22.78
CA ALA A 210 3.25 -5.55 23.15
C ALA A 210 2.36 -5.40 21.90
N ALA A 211 2.91 -4.90 20.81
CA ALA A 211 2.23 -4.81 19.52
C ALA A 211 1.84 -6.21 18.98
N ALA A 212 2.76 -7.17 19.06
CA ALA A 212 2.53 -8.55 18.62
C ALA A 212 1.45 -9.28 19.44
N ASN A 213 1.39 -9.02 20.73
CA ASN A 213 0.43 -9.66 21.67
C ASN A 213 -0.95 -8.96 21.70
N LEU A 214 -1.11 -7.87 20.97
CA LEU A 214 -2.39 -7.15 20.90
C LEU A 214 -3.36 -7.90 19.98
N ASN A 215 -4.34 -8.61 20.57
CA ASN A 215 -5.37 -9.40 19.86
C ASN A 215 -6.70 -8.64 19.76
#